data_6cf7b271a7cc8f8a601b15c29300cd7b
#
_entry.id   6cf7b271a7cc8f8a601b15c29300cd7b
#
_cell.length_a   1.000
_cell.length_b   1.000
_cell.length_c   1.000
_cell.angle_alpha   90.00
_cell.angle_beta   90.00
_cell.angle_gamma   90.00
#
_symmetry.space_group_name_H-M   'P 1'
#
loop_
_entity.id
_entity.type
_entity.pdbx_description
1 polymer ?
#
loop_
_entity_poly.entity_id
_entity_poly.type
_entity_poly.pdbx_seq_one_letter_code
_entity_poly.pdbx_strand_id
1 'polypeptide(L)'
;FDAAFETVVNNPDLTTGAKFQDNSKVYHSDWNYSFADQIEFADIQLGGSFRQYSLNSSGTIYTDYDGSIDYSETGIYTQVVKNFMDEDRMTITAAARYDKNEFFDGQITPRVSLSYTAGEYKNHNFRLGFQTGSRNPSTQDLFIGLDVGRARLIGSSPASLDNYVRDYAVSANGQALGAPSVVTLDGNSAIDNSFSVASLM
;
A
#
# COMPACT_ATOMS: atom_id res chain seq x y z
N PHE A 1 -39.77 10.12 11.87
CA PHE A 1 -38.33 10.25 12.15
C PHE A 1 -37.59 9.00 11.68
N ASP A 2 -38.06 7.79 12.05
CA ASP A 2 -37.38 6.52 11.75
C ASP A 2 -37.28 6.25 10.24
N ALA A 3 -38.33 6.50 9.45
CA ALA A 3 -38.29 6.29 8.01
C ALA A 3 -37.32 7.25 7.28
N ALA A 4 -37.20 8.50 7.73
CA ALA A 4 -36.23 9.44 7.16
C ALA A 4 -34.80 9.06 7.56
N PHE A 5 -34.60 8.60 8.78
CA PHE A 5 -33.31 8.08 9.25
C PHE A 5 -32.87 6.86 8.44
N GLU A 6 -33.74 5.88 8.27
CA GLU A 6 -33.47 4.67 7.47
C GLU A 6 -33.15 5.01 5.99
N THR A 7 -33.79 6.02 5.43
CA THR A 7 -33.52 6.47 4.07
C THR A 7 -32.10 7.02 3.94
N VAL A 8 -31.64 7.83 4.89
CA VAL A 8 -30.28 8.41 4.88
C VAL A 8 -29.21 7.35 5.16
N VAL A 9 -29.42 6.52 6.17
CA VAL A 9 -28.45 5.48 6.58
C VAL A 9 -28.26 4.42 5.51
N ASN A 10 -29.30 4.10 4.73
CA ASN A 10 -29.23 3.07 3.69
C ASN A 10 -28.91 3.64 2.29
N ASN A 11 -28.75 4.95 2.13
CA ASN A 11 -28.43 5.57 0.86
C ASN A 11 -26.89 5.61 0.65
N PRO A 12 -26.36 4.95 -0.39
CA PRO A 12 -24.93 4.96 -0.70
C PRO A 12 -24.44 6.24 -1.40
N ASP A 13 -25.34 7.11 -1.87
CA ASP A 13 -24.98 8.43 -2.37
C ASP A 13 -24.60 9.32 -1.19
N LEU A 14 -23.30 9.52 -0.96
CA LEU A 14 -22.76 10.27 0.18
C LEU A 14 -23.08 11.77 0.14
N THR A 15 -23.65 12.30 -0.94
CA THR A 15 -24.17 13.67 -0.99
C THR A 15 -25.49 13.82 -0.24
N THR A 16 -26.28 12.77 -0.18
CA THR A 16 -27.63 12.73 0.40
C THR A 16 -27.83 11.58 1.40
N GLY A 17 -26.85 10.69 1.53
CA GLY A 17 -26.86 9.51 2.36
C GLY A 17 -25.60 9.36 3.21
N ALA A 18 -25.54 8.29 3.99
CA ALA A 18 -24.44 7.99 4.90
C ALA A 18 -23.96 6.52 4.86
N LYS A 19 -24.39 5.76 3.85
CA LYS A 19 -24.03 4.34 3.74
C LYS A 19 -22.69 4.16 3.06
N PHE A 20 -21.66 3.88 3.86
CA PHE A 20 -20.42 3.33 3.34
C PHE A 20 -20.59 1.85 3.00
N GLN A 21 -20.12 1.46 1.84
CA GLN A 21 -20.10 0.07 1.40
C GLN A 21 -18.63 -0.37 1.22
N ASP A 22 -18.30 -1.56 1.69
CA ASP A 22 -17.03 -2.19 1.42
C ASP A 22 -17.24 -3.70 1.28
N ASN A 23 -17.21 -4.16 0.04
CA ASN A 23 -17.27 -5.57 -0.34
C ASN A 23 -15.93 -6.04 -0.93
N SER A 24 -14.86 -5.33 -0.60
CA SER A 24 -13.51 -5.65 -1.08
C SER A 24 -13.05 -7.01 -0.59
N LYS A 25 -12.22 -7.66 -1.41
CA LYS A 25 -11.67 -8.98 -1.15
C LYS A 25 -10.17 -8.97 -1.32
N VAL A 26 -9.48 -9.75 -0.48
CA VAL A 26 -8.06 -10.02 -0.63
C VAL A 26 -7.86 -11.53 -0.61
N TYR A 27 -7.21 -12.03 -1.64
CA TYR A 27 -6.74 -13.40 -1.70
C TYR A 27 -5.24 -13.39 -1.47
N HIS A 28 -4.79 -14.16 -0.49
CA HIS A 28 -3.38 -14.23 -0.13
C HIS A 28 -2.93 -15.69 -0.11
N SER A 29 -1.77 -15.93 -0.72
CA SER A 29 -1.05 -17.21 -0.63
C SER A 29 0.41 -16.92 -0.32
N ASP A 30 0.98 -17.64 0.62
CA ASP A 30 2.41 -17.65 0.89
C ASP A 30 2.94 -19.07 1.01
N TRP A 31 4.20 -19.23 0.68
CA TRP A 31 4.91 -20.50 0.78
C TRP A 31 6.35 -20.28 1.23
N ASN A 32 6.87 -21.28 1.89
CA ASN A 32 8.24 -21.32 2.36
C ASN A 32 8.76 -22.75 2.24
N TYR A 33 9.99 -22.90 1.79
CA TYR A 33 10.68 -24.17 1.72
C TYR A 33 12.07 -24.05 2.32
N SER A 34 12.42 -24.99 3.20
CA SER A 34 13.74 -25.11 3.80
C SER A 34 14.52 -26.25 3.14
N PHE A 35 15.76 -25.97 2.77
CA PHE A 35 16.69 -26.94 2.18
C PHE A 35 17.61 -27.58 3.25
N ALA A 36 17.30 -27.46 4.54
CA ALA A 36 18.16 -27.93 5.63
C ALA A 36 18.49 -29.42 5.53
N ASP A 37 17.56 -30.25 5.04
CA ASP A 37 17.78 -31.70 4.87
C ASP A 37 18.61 -32.07 3.62
N GLN A 38 18.74 -31.14 2.65
CA GLN A 38 19.41 -31.34 1.37
C GLN A 38 20.82 -30.70 1.33
N ILE A 39 21.03 -29.65 2.13
CA ILE A 39 22.21 -28.81 2.09
C ILE A 39 22.83 -28.74 3.51
N GLU A 40 23.95 -29.46 3.71
CA GLU A 40 24.59 -29.50 5.02
C GLU A 40 25.47 -28.29 5.33
N PHE A 41 25.96 -27.56 4.32
CA PHE A 41 26.93 -26.49 4.53
C PHE A 41 26.33 -25.17 5.02
N ALA A 42 25.00 -24.98 4.88
CA ALA A 42 24.27 -23.78 5.30
C ALA A 42 22.77 -24.06 5.33
N ASP A 43 22.03 -23.35 6.18
CA ASP A 43 20.56 -23.36 6.18
C ASP A 43 20.07 -22.39 5.12
N ILE A 44 19.48 -22.94 4.06
CA ILE A 44 18.92 -22.14 2.95
C ILE A 44 17.40 -22.25 2.98
N GLN A 45 16.75 -21.09 2.90
CA GLN A 45 15.30 -21.00 2.78
C GLN A 45 14.94 -20.21 1.53
N LEU A 46 13.91 -20.65 0.84
CA LEU A 46 13.27 -19.96 -0.29
C LEU A 46 11.79 -19.82 -0.01
N GLY A 47 11.24 -18.67 -0.26
CA GLY A 47 9.81 -18.45 -0.06
C GLY A 47 9.27 -17.41 -1.01
N GLY A 48 7.94 -17.36 -1.09
CA GLY A 48 7.25 -16.39 -1.92
C GLY A 48 5.85 -16.13 -1.42
N SER A 49 5.29 -15.03 -1.87
CA SER A 49 3.93 -14.61 -1.55
C SER A 49 3.24 -14.05 -2.78
N PHE A 50 1.95 -14.27 -2.87
CA PHE A 50 1.08 -13.69 -3.88
C PHE A 50 -0.15 -13.11 -3.19
N ARG A 51 -0.53 -11.90 -3.58
CA ARG A 51 -1.77 -11.24 -3.14
C ARG A 51 -2.52 -10.73 -4.34
N GLN A 52 -3.82 -10.98 -4.35
CA GLN A 52 -4.76 -10.41 -5.28
C GLN A 52 -5.76 -9.59 -4.50
N TYR A 53 -5.87 -8.32 -4.84
CA TYR A 53 -6.85 -7.40 -4.29
C TYR A 53 -7.98 -7.21 -5.28
N SER A 54 -9.20 -7.14 -4.77
CA SER A 54 -10.39 -6.78 -5.53
C SER A 54 -11.16 -5.76 -4.67
N LEU A 55 -11.02 -4.48 -5.00
CA LEU A 55 -11.64 -3.39 -4.24
C LEU A 55 -13.02 -3.13 -4.81
N ASN A 56 -14.03 -3.16 -3.94
CA ASN A 56 -15.41 -2.90 -4.32
C ASN A 56 -16.12 -2.16 -3.19
N SER A 57 -16.16 -0.85 -3.31
CA SER A 57 -16.86 0.04 -2.39
C SER A 57 -18.09 0.71 -3.03
N SER A 58 -18.37 0.41 -4.29
CA SER A 58 -19.41 1.10 -5.08
C SER A 58 -19.21 2.61 -5.10
N GLY A 59 -17.97 3.06 -5.17
CA GLY A 59 -17.57 4.47 -5.19
C GLY A 59 -17.72 5.22 -3.87
N THR A 60 -17.99 4.52 -2.75
CA THR A 60 -18.17 5.19 -1.45
C THR A 60 -16.85 5.42 -0.70
N ILE A 61 -15.82 4.62 -0.97
CA ILE A 61 -14.50 4.70 -0.31
C ILE A 61 -13.40 4.84 -1.36
N TYR A 62 -13.46 4.02 -2.41
CA TYR A 62 -12.46 3.97 -3.47
C TYR A 62 -12.99 4.59 -4.76
N THR A 63 -12.10 4.83 -5.71
CA THR A 63 -12.44 5.35 -7.06
C THR A 63 -12.97 4.24 -8.00
N ASP A 64 -13.70 3.29 -7.46
CA ASP A 64 -14.28 2.13 -8.13
C ASP A 64 -15.69 2.42 -8.71
N TYR A 65 -15.85 3.58 -9.34
CA TYR A 65 -17.15 4.07 -9.85
C TYR A 65 -17.72 3.23 -10.98
N ASP A 66 -16.84 2.66 -11.82
CA ASP A 66 -17.20 1.88 -13.01
C ASP A 66 -17.06 0.37 -12.79
N GLY A 67 -16.74 -0.06 -11.58
CA GLY A 67 -16.56 -1.46 -11.21
C GLY A 67 -15.39 -1.67 -10.25
N SER A 68 -15.14 -2.92 -9.85
CA SER A 68 -14.06 -3.25 -8.92
C SER A 68 -12.69 -2.91 -9.49
N ILE A 69 -11.79 -2.46 -8.61
CA ILE A 69 -10.37 -2.25 -8.93
C ILE A 69 -9.62 -3.51 -8.52
N ASP A 70 -9.07 -4.21 -9.51
CA ASP A 70 -8.32 -5.44 -9.29
C ASP A 70 -6.83 -5.18 -9.52
N TYR A 71 -5.96 -5.65 -8.62
CA TYR A 71 -4.51 -5.58 -8.78
C TYR A 71 -3.80 -6.65 -7.95
N SER A 72 -2.54 -6.92 -8.30
CA SER A 72 -1.76 -7.98 -7.67
C SER A 72 -0.41 -7.51 -7.13
N GLU A 73 0.06 -8.24 -6.13
CA GLU A 73 1.40 -8.13 -5.58
C GLU A 73 2.06 -9.51 -5.51
N THR A 74 3.32 -9.57 -5.88
CA THR A 74 4.13 -10.79 -5.84
C THR A 74 5.42 -10.52 -5.10
N GLY A 75 5.83 -11.44 -4.25
CA GLY A 75 7.10 -11.38 -3.55
C GLY A 75 7.81 -12.72 -3.59
N ILE A 76 9.14 -12.70 -3.76
CA ILE A 76 9.99 -13.88 -3.59
C ILE A 76 11.17 -13.50 -2.71
N TYR A 77 11.58 -14.41 -1.84
CA TYR A 77 12.73 -14.18 -0.98
C TYR A 77 13.58 -15.42 -0.81
N THR A 78 14.85 -15.21 -0.53
CA THR A 78 15.77 -16.25 -0.09
C THR A 78 16.51 -15.78 1.15
N GLN A 79 16.85 -16.73 2.02
CA GLN A 79 17.66 -16.53 3.19
C GLN A 79 18.70 -17.64 3.29
N VAL A 80 19.91 -17.27 3.63
CA VAL A 80 21.01 -18.18 3.92
C VAL A 80 21.54 -17.88 5.31
N VAL A 81 21.59 -18.87 6.15
CA VAL A 81 22.21 -18.80 7.48
C VAL A 81 23.38 -19.77 7.52
N LYS A 82 24.53 -19.27 7.89
CA LYS A 82 25.72 -20.10 8.03
C LYS A 82 26.45 -19.82 9.32
N ASN A 83 26.76 -20.91 10.04
CA ASN A 83 27.59 -20.87 11.22
C ASN A 83 29.05 -21.10 10.85
N PHE A 84 29.92 -20.37 11.51
CA PHE A 84 31.37 -20.43 11.36
C PHE A 84 32.03 -20.54 12.73
N MET A 85 33.27 -21.02 12.74
CA MET A 85 34.09 -21.28 13.93
C MET A 85 33.57 -22.45 14.76
N ASP A 86 34.46 -22.96 15.60
CA ASP A 86 34.09 -24.01 16.53
C ASP A 86 32.98 -23.55 17.48
N GLU A 87 32.10 -24.47 17.82
CA GLU A 87 30.95 -24.22 18.70
C GLU A 87 29.96 -23.13 18.17
N ASP A 88 29.92 -22.92 16.85
CA ASP A 88 29.00 -21.95 16.19
C ASP A 88 29.11 -20.54 16.73
N ARG A 89 30.33 -20.11 17.08
CA ARG A 89 30.54 -18.78 17.69
C ARG A 89 30.27 -17.62 16.78
N MET A 90 30.27 -17.82 15.48
CA MET A 90 29.95 -16.78 14.51
C MET A 90 28.86 -17.26 13.57
N THR A 91 27.77 -16.49 13.48
CA THR A 91 26.67 -16.74 12.56
C THR A 91 26.54 -15.57 11.58
N ILE A 92 26.52 -15.89 10.30
CA ILE A 92 26.19 -14.91 9.23
C ILE A 92 24.82 -15.28 8.67
N THR A 93 23.94 -14.29 8.61
CA THR A 93 22.65 -14.39 7.91
C THR A 93 22.64 -13.42 6.76
N ALA A 94 22.38 -13.90 5.56
CA ALA A 94 22.16 -13.08 4.36
C ALA A 94 20.79 -13.40 3.81
N ALA A 95 20.02 -12.37 3.48
CA ALA A 95 18.72 -12.54 2.86
C ALA A 95 18.52 -11.46 1.78
N ALA A 96 17.74 -11.81 0.78
CA ALA A 96 17.27 -10.86 -0.24
C ALA A 96 15.80 -11.15 -0.54
N ARG A 97 15.02 -10.09 -0.65
CA ARG A 97 13.62 -10.16 -1.05
C ARG A 97 13.40 -9.28 -2.27
N TYR A 98 12.69 -9.80 -3.24
CA TYR A 98 12.17 -9.07 -4.38
C TYR A 98 10.66 -8.97 -4.27
N ASP A 99 10.13 -7.75 -4.32
CA ASP A 99 8.70 -7.47 -4.31
C ASP A 99 8.32 -6.70 -5.56
N LYS A 100 7.23 -7.11 -6.20
CA LYS A 100 6.64 -6.46 -7.36
C LYS A 100 5.16 -6.23 -7.11
N ASN A 101 4.75 -4.97 -7.17
CA ASN A 101 3.37 -4.54 -7.24
C ASN A 101 3.06 -4.16 -8.69
N GLU A 102 1.80 -4.28 -9.11
CA GLU A 102 1.39 -4.00 -10.49
C GLU A 102 1.67 -2.54 -10.91
N PHE A 103 1.58 -1.60 -9.97
CA PHE A 103 1.73 -0.15 -10.23
C PHE A 103 3.15 0.38 -10.06
N PHE A 104 4.05 -0.38 -9.45
CA PHE A 104 5.40 0.07 -9.14
C PHE A 104 6.46 -0.88 -9.69
N ASP A 105 7.63 -0.34 -9.95
CA ASP A 105 8.78 -1.14 -10.31
C ASP A 105 9.16 -2.11 -9.18
N GLY A 106 9.67 -3.28 -9.58
CA GLY A 106 10.13 -4.28 -8.63
C GLY A 106 11.29 -3.78 -7.79
N GLN A 107 11.27 -4.09 -6.50
CA GLN A 107 12.27 -3.63 -5.55
C GLN A 107 12.98 -4.82 -4.89
N ILE A 108 14.31 -4.68 -4.76
CA ILE A 108 15.12 -5.67 -4.04
C ILE A 108 15.53 -5.07 -2.69
N THR A 109 15.25 -5.82 -1.63
CA THR A 109 15.58 -5.44 -0.26
C THR A 109 16.56 -6.45 0.34
N PRO A 110 17.88 -6.17 0.28
CA PRO A 110 18.89 -7.02 0.92
C PRO A 110 18.97 -6.79 2.42
N ARG A 111 19.34 -7.86 3.13
CA ARG A 111 19.63 -7.86 4.54
C ARG A 111 20.85 -8.75 4.80
N VAL A 112 21.80 -8.25 5.58
CA VAL A 112 22.95 -9.05 6.06
C VAL A 112 23.12 -8.78 7.56
N SER A 113 23.34 -9.82 8.32
CA SER A 113 23.66 -9.71 9.74
C SER A 113 24.75 -10.67 10.14
N LEU A 114 25.59 -10.22 11.07
CA LEU A 114 26.65 -10.96 11.72
C LEU A 114 26.37 -11.01 13.21
N SER A 115 26.42 -12.19 13.79
CA SER A 115 26.43 -12.39 15.24
C SER A 115 27.73 -13.11 15.64
N TYR A 116 28.41 -12.58 16.64
CA TYR A 116 29.64 -13.19 17.16
C TYR A 116 29.60 -13.29 18.68
N THR A 117 29.84 -14.49 19.19
CA THR A 117 29.86 -14.81 20.62
C THR A 117 31.28 -15.04 21.07
N ALA A 118 31.77 -14.15 21.92
CA ALA A 118 33.14 -14.15 22.44
C ALA A 118 33.23 -14.52 23.94
N GLY A 119 34.43 -14.80 24.38
CA GLY A 119 34.73 -15.15 25.76
C GLY A 119 34.73 -16.66 25.98
N GLU A 120 35.49 -17.12 26.98
CA GLU A 120 35.62 -18.54 27.33
C GLU A 120 34.25 -19.13 27.72
N TYR A 121 33.40 -18.35 28.40
CA TYR A 121 32.07 -18.75 28.83
C TYR A 121 30.95 -18.24 27.91
N LYS A 122 31.28 -17.81 26.67
CA LYS A 122 30.30 -17.26 25.71
C LYS A 122 29.48 -16.06 26.28
N ASN A 123 30.08 -15.24 27.13
CA ASN A 123 29.41 -14.20 27.89
C ASN A 123 29.37 -12.84 27.18
N HIS A 124 29.96 -12.72 26.00
CA HIS A 124 29.92 -11.50 25.18
C HIS A 124 29.27 -11.82 23.83
N ASN A 125 28.26 -11.07 23.45
CA ASN A 125 27.59 -11.20 22.17
C ASN A 125 27.62 -9.88 21.39
N PHE A 126 28.25 -9.90 20.22
CA PHE A 126 28.34 -8.76 19.30
C PHE A 126 27.43 -9.01 18.11
N ARG A 127 26.65 -8.01 17.73
CA ARG A 127 25.77 -8.07 16.56
C ARG A 127 25.97 -6.87 15.67
N LEU A 128 26.10 -7.12 14.37
CA LEU A 128 26.16 -6.11 13.34
C LEU A 128 25.11 -6.46 12.27
N GLY A 129 24.35 -5.50 11.79
CA GLY A 129 23.36 -5.71 10.76
C GLY A 129 23.28 -4.56 9.79
N PHE A 130 23.06 -4.88 8.53
CA PHE A 130 22.72 -3.95 7.46
C PHE A 130 21.46 -4.45 6.76
N GLN A 131 20.52 -3.57 6.55
CA GLN A 131 19.31 -3.88 5.80
C GLN A 131 18.79 -2.62 5.08
N THR A 132 18.18 -2.84 3.94
CA THR A 132 17.34 -1.83 3.28
C THR A 132 15.87 -2.20 3.50
N GLY A 133 14.99 -1.24 3.37
CA GLY A 133 13.55 -1.44 3.44
C GLY A 133 12.85 -0.61 2.38
N SER A 134 11.79 -1.16 1.83
CA SER A 134 10.88 -0.45 0.94
C SER A 134 9.45 -0.64 1.44
N ARG A 135 8.61 0.32 1.16
CA ARG A 135 7.18 0.25 1.44
C ARG A 135 6.41 0.75 0.23
N ASN A 136 5.55 -0.09 -0.30
CA ASN A 136 4.56 0.35 -1.27
C ASN A 136 3.49 1.21 -0.56
N PRO A 137 2.92 2.20 -1.24
CA PRO A 137 1.74 2.88 -0.76
C PRO A 137 0.62 1.89 -0.42
N SER A 138 -0.20 2.24 0.55
CA SER A 138 -1.35 1.41 0.91
C SER A 138 -2.44 1.48 -0.17
N THR A 139 -3.37 0.53 -0.14
CA THR A 139 -4.57 0.54 -0.99
C THR A 139 -5.32 1.88 -0.92
N GLN A 140 -5.40 2.48 0.26
CA GLN A 140 -6.04 3.79 0.42
C GLN A 140 -5.22 4.91 -0.21
N ASP A 141 -3.90 4.91 -0.06
CA ASP A 141 -3.04 5.91 -0.69
C ASP A 141 -3.17 5.90 -2.22
N LEU A 142 -3.44 4.73 -2.80
CA LEU A 142 -3.57 4.53 -4.24
C LEU A 142 -4.96 4.85 -4.79
N PHE A 143 -6.01 4.45 -4.08
CA PHE A 143 -7.36 4.34 -4.65
C PHE A 143 -8.45 5.05 -3.86
N ILE A 144 -8.13 5.77 -2.78
CA ILE A 144 -9.16 6.50 -2.04
C ILE A 144 -9.90 7.49 -2.95
N GLY A 145 -11.22 7.53 -2.82
CA GLY A 145 -12.11 8.45 -3.54
C GLY A 145 -13.18 9.02 -2.61
N LEU A 146 -12.78 9.35 -1.37
CA LEU A 146 -13.70 9.66 -0.28
C LEU A 146 -14.04 11.15 -0.20
N ASP A 147 -15.32 11.45 -0.18
CA ASP A 147 -15.84 12.79 0.14
C ASP A 147 -16.09 12.92 1.65
N VAL A 148 -15.38 13.84 2.28
CA VAL A 148 -15.54 14.17 3.71
C VAL A 148 -16.29 15.51 3.91
N GLY A 149 -17.00 15.99 2.89
CA GLY A 149 -17.82 17.19 2.92
C GLY A 149 -17.05 18.50 2.80
N ARG A 150 -15.91 18.65 3.47
CA ARG A 150 -15.03 19.83 3.39
C ARG A 150 -13.84 19.65 2.45
N ALA A 151 -13.53 18.42 2.13
CA ALA A 151 -12.45 18.03 1.24
C ALA A 151 -12.79 16.71 0.57
N ARG A 152 -12.12 16.46 -0.54
CA ARG A 152 -12.15 15.16 -1.22
C ARG A 152 -10.77 14.57 -1.20
N LEU A 153 -10.68 13.32 -0.76
CA LEU A 153 -9.45 12.57 -0.75
C LEU A 153 -9.39 11.75 -2.03
N ILE A 154 -8.33 11.93 -2.80
CA ILE A 154 -8.13 11.24 -4.08
C ILE A 154 -6.83 10.45 -4.00
N GLY A 155 -6.89 9.17 -4.35
CA GLY A 155 -5.74 8.29 -4.39
C GLY A 155 -4.77 8.68 -5.50
N SER A 156 -3.50 8.35 -5.30
CA SER A 156 -2.39 8.76 -6.17
C SER A 156 -2.16 7.83 -7.37
N SER A 157 -2.94 6.76 -7.54
CA SER A 157 -2.77 5.90 -8.72
C SER A 157 -3.25 6.61 -9.99
N PRO A 158 -2.60 6.42 -11.15
CA PRO A 158 -3.07 7.00 -12.42
C PRO A 158 -4.55 6.67 -12.70
N ALA A 159 -4.96 5.42 -12.47
CA ALA A 159 -6.35 5.02 -12.67
C ALA A 159 -7.32 5.77 -11.74
N SER A 160 -6.93 6.08 -10.50
CA SER A 160 -7.74 6.88 -9.58
C SER A 160 -7.89 8.32 -10.05
N LEU A 161 -6.81 8.89 -10.56
CA LEU A 161 -6.80 10.26 -11.07
C LEU A 161 -7.65 10.41 -12.33
N ASP A 162 -7.52 9.46 -13.26
CA ASP A 162 -8.26 9.44 -14.51
C ASP A 162 -9.75 9.19 -14.30
N ASN A 163 -10.11 8.34 -13.34
CA ASN A 163 -11.51 8.01 -13.01
C ASN A 163 -12.20 9.09 -12.17
N TYR A 164 -11.44 9.99 -11.55
CA TYR A 164 -12.01 11.05 -10.74
C TYR A 164 -12.32 12.29 -11.57
N VAL A 165 -13.53 12.35 -12.11
CA VAL A 165 -14.07 13.54 -12.80
C VAL A 165 -15.37 13.93 -12.13
N ARG A 166 -15.47 15.16 -11.65
CA ARG A 166 -16.65 15.65 -10.92
C ARG A 166 -16.97 17.10 -11.26
N ASP A 167 -18.25 17.36 -11.40
CA ASP A 167 -18.80 18.68 -11.63
C ASP A 167 -19.24 19.31 -10.31
N TYR A 168 -18.86 20.55 -10.12
CA TYR A 168 -19.22 21.34 -8.94
C TYR A 168 -19.99 22.58 -9.35
N ALA A 169 -21.19 22.73 -8.80
CA ALA A 169 -21.96 23.96 -8.95
C ALA A 169 -21.25 25.10 -8.21
N VAL A 170 -21.02 26.19 -8.93
CA VAL A 170 -20.45 27.41 -8.35
C VAL A 170 -21.53 28.21 -7.67
N SER A 171 -21.26 28.72 -6.47
CA SER A 171 -22.20 29.56 -5.72
C SER A 171 -22.57 30.80 -6.49
N ALA A 172 -23.76 31.36 -6.20
CA ALA A 172 -24.22 32.60 -6.81
C ALA A 172 -23.23 33.77 -6.66
N ASN A 173 -22.53 33.84 -5.52
CA ASN A 173 -21.49 34.85 -5.29
C ASN A 173 -20.28 34.64 -6.20
N GLY A 174 -19.84 33.37 -6.42
CA GLY A 174 -18.76 33.08 -7.34
C GLY A 174 -19.11 33.44 -8.78
N GLN A 175 -20.33 33.13 -9.20
CA GLN A 175 -20.82 33.48 -10.53
C GLN A 175 -20.90 35.02 -10.71
N ALA A 176 -21.32 35.75 -9.69
CA ALA A 176 -21.35 37.22 -9.69
C ALA A 176 -19.95 37.84 -9.84
N LEU A 177 -18.88 37.09 -9.46
CA LEU A 177 -17.47 37.45 -9.63
C LEU A 177 -16.89 36.98 -10.97
N GLY A 178 -17.72 36.42 -11.86
CA GLY A 178 -17.34 36.02 -13.21
C GLY A 178 -16.95 34.53 -13.34
N ALA A 179 -17.13 33.71 -12.30
CA ALA A 179 -16.91 32.28 -12.42
C ALA A 179 -18.04 31.60 -13.22
N PRO A 180 -17.75 30.48 -13.94
CA PRO A 180 -18.78 29.71 -14.63
C PRO A 180 -19.76 29.10 -13.62
N SER A 181 -20.96 28.70 -14.08
CA SER A 181 -21.98 28.08 -13.22
C SER A 181 -21.57 26.70 -12.68
N VAL A 182 -20.72 26.03 -13.42
CA VAL A 182 -20.15 24.69 -13.07
C VAL A 182 -18.66 24.69 -13.35
N VAL A 183 -17.90 24.08 -12.46
CA VAL A 183 -16.48 23.79 -12.63
C VAL A 183 -16.30 22.29 -12.56
N THR A 184 -15.72 21.72 -13.61
CA THR A 184 -15.31 20.31 -13.64
C THR A 184 -13.90 20.20 -13.09
N LEU A 185 -13.72 19.37 -12.06
CA LEU A 185 -12.42 19.00 -11.52
C LEU A 185 -12.14 17.54 -11.84
N ASP A 186 -10.97 17.27 -12.34
CA ASP A 186 -10.41 15.94 -12.51
C ASP A 186 -9.25 15.70 -11.55
N GLY A 187 -8.89 14.43 -11.31
CA GLY A 187 -7.86 14.06 -10.35
C GLY A 187 -6.46 14.56 -10.75
N ASN A 188 -6.15 14.61 -12.04
CA ASN A 188 -4.87 15.11 -12.54
C ASN A 188 -4.73 16.60 -12.27
N SER A 189 -5.75 17.38 -12.60
CA SER A 189 -5.79 18.83 -12.27
C SER A 189 -5.71 19.09 -10.77
N ALA A 190 -6.29 18.21 -9.94
CA ALA A 190 -6.20 18.32 -8.49
C ALA A 190 -4.77 18.12 -8.00
N ILE A 191 -4.01 17.18 -8.55
CA ILE A 191 -2.60 16.97 -8.22
C ILE A 191 -1.76 18.16 -8.67
N ASP A 192 -1.91 18.61 -9.91
CA ASP A 192 -1.14 19.72 -10.46
C ASP A 192 -1.32 21.02 -9.68
N ASN A 193 -2.47 21.20 -9.05
CA ASN A 193 -2.82 22.40 -8.27
C ASN A 193 -2.73 22.21 -6.75
N SER A 194 -2.47 20.99 -6.24
CA SER A 194 -2.48 20.68 -4.80
C SER A 194 -1.26 21.23 -4.05
N PHE A 195 -0.12 21.32 -4.71
CA PHE A 195 1.13 21.76 -4.12
C PHE A 195 1.87 22.70 -5.06
N SER A 196 2.22 23.88 -4.59
CA SER A 196 3.24 24.67 -5.26
C SER A 196 4.62 24.22 -4.80
N VAL A 197 5.63 24.22 -5.69
CA VAL A 197 7.02 23.93 -5.32
C VAL A 197 7.48 24.85 -4.17
N ALA A 198 6.97 26.09 -4.11
CA ALA A 198 7.24 27.04 -3.06
C ALA A 198 6.65 26.65 -1.68
N SER A 199 5.66 25.78 -1.62
CA SER A 199 5.09 25.29 -0.36
C SER A 199 5.82 24.06 0.21
N LEU A 200 6.77 23.51 -0.54
CA LEU A 200 7.60 22.37 -0.16
C LEU A 200 9.02 22.79 0.27
N MET A 201 9.36 24.07 0.17
CA MET A 201 10.60 24.69 0.66
C MET A 201 10.36 25.42 1.98
#